data_2c23d326df5b102f591edf8c57d5ae3f
#
_entry.id   2c23d326df5b102f591edf8c57d5ae3f
#
_cell.length_a   1.000
_cell.length_b   1.000
_cell.length_c   1.000
_cell.angle_alpha   90.00
_cell.angle_beta   90.00
_cell.angle_gamma   90.00
#
_symmetry.space_group_name_H-M   'P 1'
#
loop_
_entity.id
_entity.type
_entity.pdbx_description
1 polymer ?
#
loop_
_entity_poly.entity_id
_entity_poly.type
_entity_poly.pdbx_seq_one_letter_code
_entity_poly.pdbx_strand_id
1 'polypeptide(L)'
;MKIDSQTMKKNSVVLALLLCVIGVLSGCSTIQSGSNAAKAVWVQPAPDGGFIEQTDRQVNKADLPFQRVWIKPGFDINKYKELVVAPVNTQYMQQMSWLHRLSSAIWLRDVERVIAELALYFHDQVVKDFRTDPNHRFQVIEYPAQPKQPALRLELALIEINPSKPVLHAISWAGPIGTSAAAGVVNQRRAAFEGRLRDLQTGEVVATFADRNMQDVGPIDMTRLTWYGPAKGIMDQWSKQFVQIANRKPGELITDPVAFTLRPF
;
A
#
# COMPACT_ATOMS: atom_id res chain seq x y z
N MET A 1 64.10 -12.83 25.54
CA MET A 1 62.64 -12.86 25.86
C MET A 1 61.95 -13.41 24.61
N LYS A 2 61.63 -14.70 24.58
CA LYS A 2 60.94 -15.34 23.43
C LYS A 2 59.43 -15.15 23.62
N ILE A 3 58.81 -14.34 22.78
CA ILE A 3 57.38 -14.19 22.76
C ILE A 3 56.79 -15.39 22.01
N ASP A 4 55.95 -16.13 22.72
CA ASP A 4 55.38 -17.40 22.25
C ASP A 4 54.41 -17.19 21.10
N SER A 5 54.74 -17.79 19.92
CA SER A 5 54.02 -17.66 18.69
C SER A 5 52.61 -18.31 18.73
N GLN A 6 52.34 -19.11 19.74
CA GLN A 6 51.07 -19.79 19.95
C GLN A 6 49.96 -18.83 20.46
N THR A 7 50.34 -17.83 21.25
CA THR A 7 49.39 -16.86 21.81
C THR A 7 48.86 -15.89 20.74
N MET A 8 49.68 -15.54 19.76
CA MET A 8 49.27 -14.68 18.65
C MET A 8 48.25 -15.34 17.68
N LYS A 9 48.37 -16.66 17.47
CA LYS A 9 47.40 -17.36 16.62
C LYS A 9 46.02 -17.50 17.26
N LYS A 10 45.95 -17.73 18.58
CA LYS A 10 44.65 -17.80 19.28
C LYS A 10 43.90 -16.46 19.30
N ASN A 11 44.61 -15.36 19.47
CA ASN A 11 44.00 -14.02 19.49
C ASN A 11 43.52 -13.59 18.10
N SER A 12 44.19 -13.98 17.01
CA SER A 12 43.72 -13.70 15.63
C SER A 12 42.46 -14.45 15.28
N VAL A 13 42.31 -15.71 15.74
CA VAL A 13 41.09 -16.51 15.45
C VAL A 13 39.89 -15.96 16.23
N VAL A 14 40.10 -15.53 17.50
CA VAL A 14 39.05 -14.92 18.33
C VAL A 14 38.60 -13.56 17.75
N LEU A 15 39.55 -12.76 17.26
CA LEU A 15 39.24 -11.48 16.62
C LEU A 15 38.50 -11.65 15.30
N ALA A 16 38.84 -12.66 14.52
CA ALA A 16 38.13 -12.98 13.25
C ALA A 16 36.71 -13.50 13.51
N LEU A 17 36.50 -14.30 14.57
CA LEU A 17 35.16 -14.76 14.98
C LEU A 17 34.31 -13.62 15.54
N LEU A 18 34.87 -12.67 16.27
CA LEU A 18 34.15 -11.51 16.77
C LEU A 18 33.70 -10.57 15.63
N LEU A 19 34.54 -10.39 14.60
CA LEU A 19 34.20 -9.58 13.42
C LEU A 19 33.11 -10.23 12.58
N CYS A 20 33.04 -11.57 12.48
CA CYS A 20 31.96 -12.26 11.79
C CYS A 20 30.60 -12.15 12.52
N VAL A 21 30.59 -12.14 13.86
CA VAL A 21 29.35 -12.02 14.66
C VAL A 21 28.75 -10.61 14.57
N ILE A 22 29.59 -9.57 14.49
CA ILE A 22 29.15 -8.19 14.34
C ILE A 22 28.55 -7.95 12.94
N GLY A 23 29.07 -8.64 11.91
CA GLY A 23 28.55 -8.56 10.53
C GLY A 23 27.13 -9.14 10.36
N VAL A 24 26.76 -10.14 11.17
CA VAL A 24 25.44 -10.80 11.05
C VAL A 24 24.31 -10.01 11.71
N LEU A 25 24.61 -9.19 12.73
CA LEU A 25 23.61 -8.35 13.40
C LEU A 25 23.24 -7.07 12.63
N SER A 26 24.06 -6.65 11.68
CA SER A 26 23.77 -5.47 10.84
C SER A 26 23.01 -5.85 9.54
N GLY A 27 22.85 -7.13 9.24
CA GLY A 27 22.28 -7.62 7.98
C GLY A 27 20.75 -7.55 7.89
N CYS A 28 20.05 -7.52 9.02
CA CYS A 28 18.57 -7.56 8.97
C CYS A 28 17.94 -6.22 8.54
N SER A 29 18.56 -5.09 8.84
CA SER A 29 18.00 -3.78 8.47
C SER A 29 18.24 -3.43 7.00
N THR A 30 19.31 -3.93 6.38
CA THR A 30 19.62 -3.67 4.97
C THR A 30 18.74 -4.43 3.99
N ILE A 31 18.30 -5.64 4.35
CA ILE A 31 17.42 -6.44 3.48
C ILE A 31 15.99 -5.84 3.46
N GLN A 32 15.54 -5.32 4.58
CA GLN A 32 14.21 -4.70 4.71
C GLN A 32 14.12 -3.34 3.99
N SER A 33 15.15 -2.52 4.08
CA SER A 33 15.22 -1.26 3.31
C SER A 33 15.23 -1.50 1.79
N GLY A 34 15.76 -2.66 1.35
CA GLY A 34 15.76 -3.07 -0.04
C GLY A 34 14.37 -3.32 -0.62
N SER A 35 13.37 -3.72 0.20
CA SER A 35 12.04 -4.03 -0.31
C SER A 35 11.25 -2.80 -0.76
N ASN A 36 11.26 -1.73 0.03
CA ASN A 36 10.59 -0.48 -0.34
C ASN A 36 11.33 0.23 -1.49
N ALA A 37 12.65 0.15 -1.52
CA ALA A 37 13.46 0.65 -2.62
C ALA A 37 13.23 -0.15 -3.91
N ALA A 38 13.10 -1.47 -3.83
CA ALA A 38 12.79 -2.32 -4.98
C ALA A 38 11.41 -2.00 -5.56
N LYS A 39 10.39 -1.79 -4.72
CA LYS A 39 9.06 -1.34 -5.18
C LYS A 39 9.16 -0.04 -5.97
N ALA A 40 9.91 0.94 -5.49
CA ALA A 40 10.07 2.23 -6.15
C ALA A 40 10.69 2.12 -7.55
N VAL A 41 11.50 1.09 -7.81
CA VAL A 41 12.10 0.83 -9.13
C VAL A 41 11.10 0.19 -10.10
N TRP A 42 10.24 -0.72 -9.62
CA TRP A 42 9.38 -1.54 -10.48
C TRP A 42 7.95 -0.99 -10.62
N VAL A 43 7.47 -0.26 -9.64
CA VAL A 43 6.12 0.31 -9.62
C VAL A 43 6.23 1.83 -9.69
N GLN A 44 5.89 2.41 -10.82
CA GLN A 44 5.82 3.86 -10.94
C GLN A 44 4.87 4.44 -9.86
N PRO A 45 5.19 5.60 -9.28
CA PRO A 45 4.31 6.24 -8.30
C PRO A 45 2.88 6.39 -8.81
N ALA A 46 1.93 6.38 -7.89
CA ALA A 46 0.53 6.65 -8.20
C ALA A 46 0.42 7.96 -8.99
N PRO A 47 -0.41 8.02 -10.03
CA PRO A 47 -0.73 9.28 -10.67
C PRO A 47 -1.35 10.23 -9.64
N ASP A 48 -1.22 11.53 -9.87
CA ASP A 48 -1.90 12.53 -9.07
C ASP A 48 -3.39 12.52 -9.46
N GLY A 49 -4.25 12.07 -8.54
CA GLY A 49 -5.70 11.98 -8.76
C GLY A 49 -6.43 13.27 -8.47
N GLY A 50 -5.78 14.22 -7.82
CA GLY A 50 -6.37 15.50 -7.40
C GLY A 50 -7.18 15.43 -6.09
N PHE A 51 -7.19 14.30 -5.38
CA PHE A 51 -7.78 14.21 -4.05
C PHE A 51 -6.91 14.88 -2.99
N ILE A 52 -5.60 14.87 -3.20
CA ILE A 52 -4.63 15.56 -2.36
C ILE A 52 -4.26 16.89 -3.02
N GLU A 53 -4.57 18.02 -2.35
CA GLU A 53 -4.41 19.36 -2.91
C GLU A 53 -2.93 19.80 -3.06
N GLN A 54 -2.01 19.26 -2.25
CA GLN A 54 -0.62 19.69 -2.17
C GLN A 54 0.32 18.49 -2.29
N THR A 55 0.33 17.86 -3.44
CA THR A 55 1.12 16.66 -3.74
C THR A 55 2.62 16.93 -3.79
N ASP A 56 3.02 18.17 -4.07
CA ASP A 56 4.42 18.67 -4.06
C ASP A 56 5.12 18.54 -2.69
N ARG A 57 4.35 18.50 -1.60
CA ARG A 57 4.88 18.28 -0.24
C ARG A 57 5.23 16.83 0.05
N GLN A 58 4.68 15.90 -0.72
CA GLN A 58 4.87 14.48 -0.50
C GLN A 58 6.26 14.05 -0.93
N VAL A 59 6.88 13.23 -0.12
CA VAL A 59 8.19 12.63 -0.39
C VAL A 59 8.12 11.12 -0.22
N ASN A 60 9.03 10.39 -0.85
CA ASN A 60 9.23 8.99 -0.53
C ASN A 60 9.93 8.88 0.84
N LYS A 61 9.34 8.12 1.76
CA LYS A 61 9.92 7.81 3.07
C LYS A 61 10.31 6.35 3.11
N ALA A 62 11.60 6.06 3.20
CA ALA A 62 12.13 4.70 3.18
C ALA A 62 11.63 3.82 4.35
N ASP A 63 11.18 4.42 5.43
CA ASP A 63 10.63 3.78 6.61
C ASP A 63 9.12 3.51 6.54
N LEU A 64 8.46 3.91 5.44
CA LEU A 64 7.04 3.71 5.21
C LEU A 64 6.79 2.96 3.88
N PRO A 65 5.72 2.15 3.79
CA PRO A 65 5.44 1.34 2.62
C PRO A 65 4.85 2.13 1.44
N PHE A 66 4.38 3.36 1.68
CA PHE A 66 3.73 4.18 0.67
C PHE A 66 4.73 4.99 -0.14
N GLN A 67 4.52 5.11 -1.42
CA GLN A 67 5.43 5.77 -2.35
C GLN A 67 5.54 7.28 -2.12
N ARG A 68 4.48 7.93 -1.69
CA ARG A 68 4.41 9.37 -1.43
C ARG A 68 3.75 9.63 -0.09
N VAL A 69 4.44 10.35 0.80
CA VAL A 69 3.95 10.64 2.16
C VAL A 69 4.33 12.05 2.57
N TRP A 70 3.39 12.76 3.14
CA TRP A 70 3.63 13.98 3.90
C TRP A 70 2.99 13.85 5.29
N ILE A 71 3.72 14.28 6.30
CA ILE A 71 3.26 14.33 7.68
C ILE A 71 3.54 15.74 8.19
N LYS A 72 2.53 16.37 8.77
CA LYS A 72 2.65 17.71 9.35
C LYS A 72 3.77 17.72 10.40
N PRO A 73 4.69 18.70 10.36
CA PRO A 73 5.69 18.89 11.40
C PRO A 73 5.03 18.98 12.78
N GLY A 74 5.55 18.22 13.75
CA GLY A 74 5.00 18.18 15.12
C GLY A 74 3.70 17.37 15.27
N PHE A 75 3.23 16.68 14.24
CA PHE A 75 2.09 15.77 14.37
C PHE A 75 2.48 14.58 15.27
N ASP A 76 1.66 14.37 16.30
CA ASP A 76 1.78 13.25 17.21
C ASP A 76 0.48 12.45 17.20
N ILE A 77 0.53 11.28 16.58
CA ILE A 77 -0.60 10.36 16.47
C ILE A 77 -1.10 9.88 17.85
N ASN A 78 -0.25 9.88 18.88
CA ASN A 78 -0.59 9.38 20.20
C ASN A 78 -1.61 10.25 20.95
N LYS A 79 -1.80 11.48 20.52
CA LYS A 79 -2.81 12.40 21.06
C LYS A 79 -4.24 11.95 20.74
N TYR A 80 -4.42 11.15 19.68
CA TYR A 80 -5.72 10.74 19.19
C TYR A 80 -6.09 9.35 19.72
N LYS A 81 -7.36 9.18 20.07
CA LYS A 81 -7.91 7.93 20.62
C LYS A 81 -8.98 7.32 19.73
N GLU A 82 -9.65 8.14 18.93
CA GLU A 82 -10.73 7.72 18.05
C GLU A 82 -10.33 7.88 16.59
N LEU A 83 -10.82 6.97 15.76
CA LEU A 83 -10.64 6.99 14.31
C LEU A 83 -11.99 6.89 13.62
N VAL A 84 -12.29 7.81 12.75
CA VAL A 84 -13.41 7.75 11.82
C VAL A 84 -12.88 7.38 10.45
N VAL A 85 -13.35 6.30 9.86
CA VAL A 85 -13.04 5.94 8.47
C VAL A 85 -14.18 6.46 7.60
N ALA A 86 -13.88 7.43 6.72
CA ALA A 86 -14.88 7.95 5.79
C ALA A 86 -15.12 6.94 4.64
N PRO A 87 -16.29 6.96 4.00
CA PRO A 87 -16.52 6.21 2.78
C PRO A 87 -15.43 6.49 1.73
N VAL A 88 -14.94 5.47 1.06
CA VAL A 88 -13.89 5.60 0.05
C VAL A 88 -14.45 6.32 -1.18
N ASN A 89 -13.78 7.40 -1.59
CA ASN A 89 -14.20 8.22 -2.71
C ASN A 89 -13.74 7.61 -4.04
N THR A 90 -14.64 7.56 -5.03
CA THR A 90 -14.36 7.05 -6.38
C THR A 90 -14.36 8.13 -7.46
N GLN A 91 -14.69 9.38 -7.10
CA GLN A 91 -14.81 10.49 -8.07
C GLN A 91 -13.44 10.89 -8.66
N TYR A 92 -12.36 10.56 -7.94
CA TYR A 92 -10.99 10.87 -8.34
C TYR A 92 -10.34 9.74 -9.17
N MET A 93 -11.11 8.71 -9.52
CA MET A 93 -10.58 7.69 -10.42
C MET A 93 -10.30 8.33 -11.77
N GLN A 94 -9.02 8.42 -12.07
CA GLN A 94 -8.58 8.90 -13.37
C GLN A 94 -9.23 8.04 -14.44
N GLN A 95 -9.72 8.69 -15.49
CA GLN A 95 -10.39 8.02 -16.59
C GLN A 95 -9.50 6.89 -17.09
N MET A 96 -9.86 5.68 -16.69
CA MET A 96 -9.10 4.51 -17.04
C MET A 96 -9.16 4.39 -18.57
N SER A 97 -8.01 4.51 -19.22
CA SER A 97 -7.91 4.50 -20.69
C SER A 97 -8.57 3.27 -21.34
N TRP A 98 -8.75 2.20 -20.57
CA TRP A 98 -9.48 1.00 -20.99
C TRP A 98 -11.01 1.16 -20.92
N LEU A 99 -11.54 2.01 -20.03
CA LEU A 99 -12.99 2.31 -19.95
C LEU A 99 -13.50 3.00 -21.19
N HIS A 100 -12.74 3.94 -21.75
CA HIS A 100 -13.10 4.62 -22.99
C HIS A 100 -13.19 3.69 -24.21
N ARG A 101 -12.66 2.48 -24.10
CA ARG A 101 -12.74 1.46 -25.16
C ARG A 101 -13.96 0.56 -25.03
N LEU A 102 -14.71 0.68 -23.93
CA LEU A 102 -15.96 -0.05 -23.76
C LEU A 102 -17.06 0.69 -24.56
N SER A 103 -17.42 0.13 -25.69
CA SER A 103 -18.47 0.69 -26.60
C SER A 103 -19.88 0.43 -26.08
N SER A 104 -20.07 -0.35 -25.02
CA SER A 104 -21.37 -0.79 -24.52
C SER A 104 -21.74 -0.13 -23.19
N ALA A 105 -22.89 0.52 -23.13
CA ALA A 105 -23.45 1.10 -21.90
C ALA A 105 -23.71 0.05 -20.78
N ILE A 106 -23.88 -1.21 -21.15
CA ILE A 106 -24.07 -2.30 -20.20
C ILE A 106 -22.76 -2.55 -19.44
N TRP A 107 -21.64 -2.64 -20.16
CA TRP A 107 -20.33 -2.83 -19.56
C TRP A 107 -19.91 -1.65 -18.66
N LEU A 108 -20.24 -0.42 -19.05
CA LEU A 108 -19.95 0.76 -18.23
C LEU A 108 -20.65 0.69 -16.88
N ARG A 109 -21.96 0.35 -16.86
CA ARG A 109 -22.72 0.19 -15.60
C ARG A 109 -22.17 -0.92 -14.72
N ASP A 110 -21.75 -2.04 -15.30
CA ASP A 110 -21.13 -3.13 -14.55
C ASP A 110 -19.80 -2.72 -13.92
N VAL A 111 -18.98 -1.95 -14.63
CA VAL A 111 -17.72 -1.42 -14.11
C VAL A 111 -17.97 -0.41 -12.99
N GLU A 112 -18.90 0.52 -13.14
CA GLU A 112 -19.28 1.49 -12.11
C GLU A 112 -19.78 0.78 -10.83
N ARG A 113 -20.61 -0.25 -10.98
CA ARG A 113 -21.06 -1.07 -9.86
C ARG A 113 -19.89 -1.76 -9.16
N VAL A 114 -18.98 -2.36 -9.91
CA VAL A 114 -17.80 -3.02 -9.33
C VAL A 114 -16.88 -2.03 -8.65
N ILE A 115 -16.68 -0.84 -9.20
CA ILE A 115 -15.90 0.23 -8.55
C ILE A 115 -16.52 0.62 -7.20
N ALA A 116 -17.86 0.77 -7.16
CA ALA A 116 -18.57 1.05 -5.91
C ALA A 116 -18.44 -0.10 -4.90
N GLU A 117 -18.54 -1.35 -5.35
CA GLU A 117 -18.31 -2.55 -4.52
C GLU A 117 -16.87 -2.61 -3.98
N LEU A 118 -15.87 -2.23 -4.78
CA LEU A 118 -14.48 -2.19 -4.34
C LEU A 118 -14.23 -1.06 -3.33
N ALA A 119 -14.85 0.09 -3.52
CA ALA A 119 -14.77 1.20 -2.56
C ALA A 119 -15.36 0.81 -1.20
N LEU A 120 -16.53 0.15 -1.22
CA LEU A 120 -17.15 -0.39 0.00
C LEU A 120 -16.28 -1.47 0.63
N TYR A 121 -15.77 -2.42 -0.16
CA TYR A 121 -14.87 -3.47 0.32
C TYR A 121 -13.63 -2.87 1.00
N PHE A 122 -13.00 -1.87 0.39
CA PHE A 122 -11.80 -1.25 0.95
C PHE A 122 -12.10 -0.52 2.27
N HIS A 123 -13.21 0.23 2.32
CA HIS A 123 -13.70 0.85 3.55
C HIS A 123 -13.88 -0.19 4.66
N ASP A 124 -14.66 -1.25 4.38
CA ASP A 124 -15.02 -2.25 5.37
C ASP A 124 -13.80 -3.05 5.86
N GLN A 125 -12.84 -3.31 4.97
CA GLN A 125 -11.60 -3.97 5.33
C GLN A 125 -10.74 -3.09 6.26
N VAL A 126 -10.63 -1.79 5.98
CA VAL A 126 -9.94 -0.84 6.86
C VAL A 126 -10.60 -0.76 8.24
N VAL A 127 -11.93 -0.60 8.28
CA VAL A 127 -12.69 -0.60 9.54
C VAL A 127 -12.48 -1.88 10.32
N LYS A 128 -12.56 -3.04 9.64
CA LYS A 128 -12.35 -4.35 10.25
C LYS A 128 -10.96 -4.49 10.86
N ASP A 129 -9.91 -4.18 10.10
CA ASP A 129 -8.54 -4.37 10.55
C ASP A 129 -8.20 -3.44 11.73
N PHE A 130 -8.70 -2.21 11.76
CA PHE A 130 -8.57 -1.35 12.95
C PHE A 130 -9.39 -1.83 14.14
N ARG A 131 -10.59 -2.38 13.95
CA ARG A 131 -11.41 -2.95 15.04
C ARG A 131 -10.81 -4.22 15.62
N THR A 132 -10.09 -4.99 14.82
CA THR A 132 -9.43 -6.24 15.22
C THR A 132 -7.97 -6.06 15.58
N ASP A 133 -7.45 -4.83 15.60
CA ASP A 133 -6.09 -4.52 16.01
C ASP A 133 -5.85 -4.99 17.46
N PRO A 134 -4.92 -5.94 17.70
CA PRO A 134 -4.65 -6.45 19.03
C PRO A 134 -4.12 -5.39 20.00
N ASN A 135 -3.56 -4.30 19.49
CA ASN A 135 -3.08 -3.19 20.30
C ASN A 135 -4.18 -2.18 20.64
N HIS A 136 -5.38 -2.32 20.05
CA HIS A 136 -6.51 -1.41 20.23
C HIS A 136 -6.09 0.06 20.10
N ARG A 137 -5.26 0.35 19.08
CA ARG A 137 -4.64 1.67 18.92
C ARG A 137 -5.68 2.79 18.82
N PHE A 138 -6.80 2.53 18.14
CA PHE A 138 -7.91 3.44 18.00
C PHE A 138 -9.24 2.76 18.33
N GLN A 139 -10.13 3.51 18.96
CA GLN A 139 -11.55 3.19 18.95
C GLN A 139 -12.15 3.65 17.61
N VAL A 140 -12.59 2.70 16.78
CA VAL A 140 -13.22 3.03 15.50
C VAL A 140 -14.65 3.49 15.71
N ILE A 141 -14.95 4.70 15.27
CA ILE A 141 -16.29 5.33 15.34
C ILE A 141 -16.92 5.26 13.94
N GLU A 142 -18.21 4.97 13.87
CA GLU A 142 -18.96 4.90 12.61
C GLU A 142 -19.16 6.29 11.99
N TYR A 143 -19.10 6.34 10.67
CA TYR A 143 -19.33 7.56 9.91
C TYR A 143 -20.84 7.70 9.56
N PRO A 144 -21.47 8.89 9.66
CA PRO A 144 -20.95 10.15 10.19
C PRO A 144 -20.97 10.14 11.72
N ALA A 145 -19.87 10.54 12.33
CA ALA A 145 -19.71 10.43 13.78
C ALA A 145 -19.45 11.77 14.46
N GLN A 146 -19.89 11.86 15.70
CA GLN A 146 -19.44 12.90 16.62
C GLN A 146 -18.48 12.27 17.63
N PRO A 147 -17.18 12.50 17.48
CA PRO A 147 -16.18 11.94 18.38
C PRO A 147 -16.33 12.54 19.79
N LYS A 148 -16.10 11.72 20.80
CA LYS A 148 -16.12 12.14 22.21
C LYS A 148 -14.72 12.50 22.73
N GLN A 149 -13.69 12.05 22.03
CA GLN A 149 -12.27 12.25 22.34
C GLN A 149 -11.56 12.83 21.11
N PRO A 150 -10.29 13.27 21.24
CA PRO A 150 -9.49 13.66 20.07
C PRO A 150 -9.48 12.55 19.04
N ALA A 151 -9.97 12.86 17.85
CA ALA A 151 -10.21 11.90 16.80
C ALA A 151 -9.57 12.31 15.47
N LEU A 152 -9.11 11.31 14.72
CA LEU A 152 -8.70 11.44 13.34
C LEU A 152 -9.80 10.94 12.40
N ARG A 153 -9.89 11.54 11.22
CA ARG A 153 -10.65 11.00 10.11
C ARG A 153 -9.70 10.54 9.02
N LEU A 154 -9.79 9.27 8.68
CA LEU A 154 -9.13 8.68 7.52
C LEU A 154 -10.05 8.84 6.31
N GLU A 155 -9.59 9.58 5.33
CA GLU A 155 -10.26 9.81 4.05
C GLU A 155 -9.43 9.18 2.94
N LEU A 156 -10.04 8.30 2.14
CA LEU A 156 -9.39 7.56 1.06
C LEU A 156 -10.10 7.81 -0.26
N ALA A 157 -9.35 7.88 -1.34
CA ALA A 157 -9.85 7.93 -2.70
C ALA A 157 -9.17 6.87 -3.56
N LEU A 158 -9.93 6.09 -4.30
CA LEU A 158 -9.40 5.23 -5.35
C LEU A 158 -9.04 6.08 -6.56
N ILE A 159 -7.82 5.88 -7.09
CA ILE A 159 -7.29 6.66 -8.21
C ILE A 159 -7.17 5.81 -9.47
N GLU A 160 -6.79 4.54 -9.31
CA GLU A 160 -6.60 3.62 -10.43
C GLU A 160 -7.01 2.20 -10.03
N ILE A 161 -7.69 1.50 -10.95
CA ILE A 161 -7.90 0.05 -10.89
C ILE A 161 -7.72 -0.50 -12.29
N ASN A 162 -6.75 -1.38 -12.48
CA ASN A 162 -6.53 -2.07 -13.75
C ASN A 162 -6.97 -3.54 -13.65
N PRO A 163 -7.81 -4.00 -14.58
CA PRO A 163 -8.31 -5.37 -14.58
C PRO A 163 -7.22 -6.40 -14.93
N SER A 164 -7.50 -7.66 -14.63
CA SER A 164 -6.64 -8.77 -15.02
C SER A 164 -6.67 -9.06 -16.53
N LYS A 165 -5.60 -9.65 -17.08
CA LYS A 165 -5.46 -10.04 -18.49
C LYS A 165 -6.65 -10.82 -19.09
N PRO A 166 -7.23 -11.85 -18.41
CA PRO A 166 -8.30 -12.64 -19.01
C PRO A 166 -9.54 -11.81 -19.40
N VAL A 167 -9.83 -10.77 -18.62
CA VAL A 167 -10.98 -9.90 -18.87
C VAL A 167 -10.73 -8.95 -20.02
N LEU A 168 -9.52 -8.41 -20.13
CA LEU A 168 -9.15 -7.59 -21.28
C LEU A 168 -9.18 -8.41 -22.58
N HIS A 169 -8.81 -9.68 -22.54
CA HIS A 169 -8.99 -10.59 -23.66
C HIS A 169 -10.46 -10.82 -24.01
N ALA A 170 -11.32 -11.07 -23.02
CA ALA A 170 -12.76 -11.23 -23.24
C ALA A 170 -13.39 -9.96 -23.82
N ILE A 171 -13.00 -8.79 -23.34
CA ILE A 171 -13.46 -7.48 -23.86
C ILE A 171 -12.94 -7.26 -25.29
N SER A 172 -11.71 -7.66 -25.61
CA SER A 172 -11.15 -7.52 -26.97
C SER A 172 -11.80 -8.43 -27.99
N TRP A 173 -12.35 -9.56 -27.58
CA TRP A 173 -13.11 -10.49 -28.43
C TRP A 173 -14.53 -10.00 -28.68
N ALA A 174 -15.12 -9.20 -27.79
CA ALA A 174 -16.45 -8.62 -27.93
C ALA A 174 -16.44 -7.28 -28.67
N GLY A 175 -15.27 -6.73 -29.01
CA GLY A 175 -15.08 -5.46 -29.72
C GLY A 175 -14.81 -5.64 -31.21
N PRO A 176 -14.85 -4.56 -32.00
CA PRO A 176 -14.52 -4.60 -33.42
C PRO A 176 -13.12 -5.15 -33.69
N ILE A 177 -12.98 -6.00 -34.68
CA ILE A 177 -11.72 -6.64 -35.09
C ILE A 177 -10.64 -5.57 -35.30
N GLY A 178 -9.56 -5.60 -34.52
CA GLY A 178 -8.44 -4.64 -34.62
C GLY A 178 -7.93 -4.04 -33.31
N THR A 179 -8.63 -4.26 -32.20
CA THR A 179 -8.26 -3.67 -30.88
C THR A 179 -7.21 -4.50 -30.12
N SER A 180 -6.77 -5.63 -30.66
CA SER A 180 -5.80 -6.55 -30.02
C SER A 180 -4.39 -5.93 -29.81
N ALA A 181 -4.00 -4.94 -30.61
CA ALA A 181 -2.69 -4.28 -30.47
C ALA A 181 -2.56 -3.44 -29.20
N ALA A 182 -3.68 -3.05 -28.58
CA ALA A 182 -3.67 -2.26 -27.35
C ALA A 182 -3.57 -3.11 -26.07
N ALA A 183 -3.71 -4.44 -26.17
CA ALA A 183 -3.59 -5.35 -25.04
C ALA A 183 -2.16 -5.42 -24.46
N GLY A 184 -1.14 -4.99 -25.21
CA GLY A 184 0.26 -5.02 -24.79
C GLY A 184 0.61 -4.05 -23.65
N VAL A 185 -0.15 -2.97 -23.49
CA VAL A 185 0.16 -1.91 -22.51
C VAL A 185 -0.51 -2.15 -21.15
N VAL A 186 -1.55 -2.98 -21.06
CA VAL A 186 -2.35 -3.17 -19.84
C VAL A 186 -2.00 -4.48 -19.12
N ASN A 187 -0.74 -4.87 -19.14
CA ASN A 187 -0.30 -6.15 -18.60
C ASN A 187 -0.10 -6.19 -17.09
N GLN A 188 -0.40 -5.10 -16.38
CA GLN A 188 -0.09 -4.99 -14.97
C GLN A 188 -1.37 -4.76 -14.17
N ARG A 189 -1.69 -5.71 -13.30
CA ARG A 189 -2.79 -5.64 -12.33
C ARG A 189 -2.43 -4.63 -11.27
N ARG A 190 -2.91 -3.41 -11.41
CA ARG A 190 -2.55 -2.29 -10.54
C ARG A 190 -3.78 -1.75 -9.86
N ALA A 191 -3.58 -1.29 -8.64
CA ALA A 191 -4.49 -0.38 -7.97
C ALA A 191 -3.68 0.79 -7.40
N ALA A 192 -4.29 1.96 -7.34
CA ALA A 192 -3.71 3.13 -6.71
C ALA A 192 -4.75 3.86 -5.87
N PHE A 193 -4.30 4.45 -4.76
CA PHE A 193 -5.12 5.29 -3.91
C PHE A 193 -4.38 6.55 -3.48
N GLU A 194 -5.15 7.57 -3.14
CA GLU A 194 -4.73 8.72 -2.37
C GLU A 194 -5.46 8.75 -1.04
N GLY A 195 -4.79 9.18 0.02
CA GLY A 195 -5.37 9.25 1.35
C GLY A 195 -4.89 10.44 2.14
N ARG A 196 -5.72 10.88 3.09
CA ARG A 196 -5.36 11.93 4.04
C ARG A 196 -5.93 11.63 5.42
N LEU A 197 -5.19 12.04 6.43
CA LEU A 197 -5.66 12.09 7.81
C LEU A 197 -6.03 13.53 8.15
N ARG A 198 -7.20 13.70 8.70
CA ARG A 198 -7.72 14.99 9.16
C ARG A 198 -7.98 14.95 10.66
N ASP A 199 -7.50 15.96 11.37
CA ASP A 199 -7.90 16.22 12.74
C ASP A 199 -9.35 16.70 12.76
N LEU A 200 -10.23 16.00 13.47
CA LEU A 200 -11.66 16.34 13.51
C LEU A 200 -11.99 17.54 14.40
N GLN A 201 -11.09 17.93 15.30
CA GLN A 201 -11.26 19.13 16.13
C GLN A 201 -10.97 20.41 15.35
N THR A 202 -9.87 20.40 14.59
CA THR A 202 -9.39 21.59 13.85
C THR A 202 -9.83 21.61 12.40
N GLY A 203 -10.25 20.48 11.85
CA GLY A 203 -10.53 20.30 10.44
C GLY A 203 -9.26 20.25 9.57
N GLU A 204 -8.07 20.31 10.15
CA GLU A 204 -6.79 20.38 9.44
C GLU A 204 -6.35 19.02 8.94
N VAL A 205 -5.75 18.98 7.74
CA VAL A 205 -5.06 17.79 7.24
C VAL A 205 -3.70 17.68 7.93
N VAL A 206 -3.48 16.57 8.62
CA VAL A 206 -2.25 16.31 9.41
C VAL A 206 -1.31 15.31 8.76
N ALA A 207 -1.79 14.53 7.79
CA ALA A 207 -0.95 13.68 6.94
C ALA A 207 -1.63 13.43 5.60
N THR A 208 -0.84 13.25 4.55
CA THR A 208 -1.28 12.76 3.24
C THR A 208 -0.38 11.64 2.77
N PHE A 209 -0.93 10.71 2.03
CA PHE A 209 -0.19 9.57 1.50
C PHE A 209 -0.83 9.04 0.22
N ALA A 210 0.00 8.52 -0.65
CA ALA A 210 -0.46 7.90 -1.89
C ALA A 210 0.41 6.69 -2.22
N ASP A 211 -0.23 5.66 -2.75
CA ASP A 211 0.45 4.45 -3.15
C ASP A 211 -0.16 3.83 -4.39
N ARG A 212 0.69 3.18 -5.17
CA ARG A 212 0.32 2.28 -6.24
C ARG A 212 0.95 0.93 -5.97
N ASN A 213 0.18 -0.12 -6.07
CA ASN A 213 0.68 -1.46 -5.93
C ASN A 213 0.26 -2.36 -7.09
N MET A 214 1.04 -3.40 -7.32
CA MET A 214 0.77 -4.46 -8.30
C MET A 214 0.72 -5.78 -7.56
N GLN A 215 -0.25 -6.62 -7.91
CA GLN A 215 -0.28 -7.98 -7.43
C GLN A 215 0.00 -8.94 -8.58
N ASP A 216 1.12 -9.66 -8.51
CA ASP A 216 1.32 -10.84 -9.33
C ASP A 216 0.45 -11.98 -8.78
N VAL A 217 -0.26 -12.63 -9.68
CA VAL A 217 -1.07 -13.78 -9.30
C VAL A 217 -0.14 -14.95 -9.06
N GLY A 218 0.01 -15.29 -7.81
CA GLY A 218 0.47 -16.62 -7.44
C GLY A 218 -0.45 -17.71 -7.99
N PRO A 219 -0.13 -19.00 -7.80
CA PRO A 219 -0.89 -20.11 -8.35
C PRO A 219 -2.37 -19.95 -8.00
N ILE A 220 -3.18 -20.04 -9.02
CA ILE A 220 -4.60 -19.78 -9.20
C ILE A 220 -5.42 -19.92 -7.90
N ASP A 221 -5.69 -18.81 -7.24
CA ASP A 221 -6.76 -18.72 -6.26
C ASP A 221 -8.10 -18.65 -7.04
N MET A 222 -8.76 -19.79 -7.16
CA MET A 222 -10.01 -19.94 -7.90
C MET A 222 -11.14 -19.06 -7.34
N THR A 223 -11.03 -18.61 -6.09
CA THR A 223 -12.02 -17.74 -5.45
C THR A 223 -11.91 -16.28 -5.89
N ARG A 224 -10.81 -15.91 -6.56
CA ARG A 224 -10.53 -14.55 -7.03
C ARG A 224 -10.51 -14.40 -8.56
N LEU A 225 -11.23 -15.28 -9.27
CA LEU A 225 -11.30 -15.26 -10.74
C LEU A 225 -12.04 -14.05 -11.34
N THR A 226 -12.46 -13.10 -10.52
CA THR A 226 -13.04 -11.85 -11.00
C THR A 226 -11.95 -10.91 -11.51
N TRP A 227 -12.31 -10.06 -12.48
CA TRP A 227 -11.36 -9.11 -13.06
C TRP A 227 -10.76 -8.13 -12.04
N TYR A 228 -11.42 -7.96 -10.90
CA TYR A 228 -11.04 -7.08 -9.80
C TYR A 228 -10.47 -7.83 -8.58
N GLY A 229 -10.39 -9.16 -8.61
CA GLY A 229 -9.85 -9.96 -7.50
C GLY A 229 -8.48 -9.51 -7.01
N PRO A 230 -7.50 -9.23 -7.90
CA PRO A 230 -6.21 -8.69 -7.51
C PRO A 230 -6.28 -7.35 -6.77
N ALA A 231 -7.23 -6.47 -7.12
CA ALA A 231 -7.41 -5.19 -6.43
C ALA A 231 -7.80 -5.39 -4.96
N LYS A 232 -8.64 -6.37 -4.65
CA LYS A 232 -8.99 -6.71 -3.26
C LYS A 232 -7.77 -7.15 -2.45
N GLY A 233 -6.89 -7.97 -3.03
CA GLY A 233 -5.65 -8.38 -2.36
C GLY A 233 -4.72 -7.20 -2.06
N ILE A 234 -4.63 -6.24 -2.96
CA ILE A 234 -3.88 -4.99 -2.73
C ILE A 234 -4.53 -4.17 -1.60
N MET A 235 -5.85 -4.05 -1.59
CA MET A 235 -6.60 -3.32 -0.54
C MET A 235 -6.44 -3.97 0.84
N ASP A 236 -6.44 -5.32 0.92
CA ASP A 236 -6.16 -6.07 2.15
C ASP A 236 -4.75 -5.77 2.69
N GLN A 237 -3.79 -5.64 1.79
CA GLN A 237 -2.43 -5.28 2.16
C GLN A 237 -2.36 -3.86 2.68
N TRP A 238 -2.93 -2.88 1.99
CA TRP A 238 -2.97 -1.49 2.42
C TRP A 238 -3.67 -1.32 3.77
N SER A 239 -4.78 -2.00 3.98
CA SER A 239 -5.51 -1.96 5.24
C SER A 239 -4.64 -2.40 6.42
N LYS A 240 -3.91 -3.51 6.27
CA LYS A 240 -2.95 -3.98 7.29
C LYS A 240 -1.81 -2.99 7.50
N GLN A 241 -1.30 -2.38 6.43
CA GLN A 241 -0.25 -1.37 6.52
C GLN A 241 -0.71 -0.13 7.28
N PHE A 242 -1.96 0.32 7.13
CA PHE A 242 -2.50 1.42 7.94
C PHE A 242 -2.48 1.10 9.43
N VAL A 243 -2.88 -0.11 9.82
CA VAL A 243 -2.82 -0.55 11.23
C VAL A 243 -1.37 -0.63 11.73
N GLN A 244 -0.46 -1.17 10.94
CA GLN A 244 0.97 -1.24 11.28
C GLN A 244 1.56 0.16 11.49
N ILE A 245 1.27 1.11 10.58
CA ILE A 245 1.73 2.50 10.68
C ILE A 245 1.16 3.18 11.92
N ALA A 246 -0.11 2.93 12.25
CA ALA A 246 -0.76 3.50 13.43
C ALA A 246 -0.16 2.99 14.75
N ASN A 247 0.35 1.77 14.77
CA ASN A 247 1.01 1.12 15.91
C ASN A 247 2.53 1.31 15.94
N ARG A 248 3.10 1.94 14.92
CA ARG A 248 4.54 2.04 14.72
C ARG A 248 5.24 2.78 15.86
N LYS A 249 6.34 2.22 16.29
CA LYS A 249 7.27 2.91 17.18
C LYS A 249 8.14 3.92 16.40
N PRO A 250 8.64 4.97 17.05
CA PRO A 250 9.57 5.89 16.39
C PRO A 250 10.78 5.14 15.81
N GLY A 251 11.06 5.37 14.51
CA GLY A 251 12.17 4.71 13.81
C GLY A 251 11.90 3.27 13.33
N GLU A 252 10.74 2.71 13.62
CA GLU A 252 10.37 1.38 13.11
C GLU A 252 10.10 1.42 11.62
N LEU A 253 10.64 0.45 10.90
CA LEU A 253 10.46 0.29 9.46
C LEU A 253 9.21 -0.55 9.18
N ILE A 254 8.26 0.01 8.45
CA ILE A 254 7.13 -0.75 7.91
C ILE A 254 7.45 -1.06 6.45
N THR A 255 7.60 -2.36 6.17
CA THR A 255 7.92 -2.81 4.81
C THR A 255 6.68 -3.07 3.99
N ASP A 256 6.77 -2.79 2.69
CA ASP A 256 5.84 -3.36 1.73
C ASP A 256 6.26 -4.82 1.48
N PRO A 257 5.38 -5.81 1.71
CA PRO A 257 5.68 -7.18 1.35
C PRO A 257 5.85 -7.24 -0.17
N VAL A 258 7.09 -7.48 -0.61
CA VAL A 258 7.42 -7.59 -2.03
C VAL A 258 6.61 -8.74 -2.61
N ALA A 259 5.97 -8.52 -3.75
CA ALA A 259 5.28 -9.56 -4.53
C ALA A 259 6.23 -10.69 -5.00
N PHE A 260 7.52 -10.52 -4.82
CA PHE A 260 8.57 -11.50 -5.13
C PHE A 260 9.28 -11.98 -3.87
N THR A 261 8.71 -12.94 -3.17
CA THR A 261 9.50 -13.83 -2.34
C THR A 261 9.97 -14.94 -3.26
N LEU A 262 11.19 -14.83 -3.79
CA LEU A 262 11.93 -16.01 -4.25
C LEU A 262 12.13 -16.89 -3.02
N ARG A 263 11.22 -17.85 -2.80
CA ARG A 263 11.52 -18.96 -1.89
C ARG A 263 12.59 -19.78 -2.60
N PRO A 264 13.81 -19.89 -2.07
CA PRO A 264 14.73 -20.92 -2.54
C PRO A 264 14.04 -22.26 -2.29
N PHE A 265 13.96 -23.08 -3.33
CA PHE A 265 13.52 -24.45 -3.29
C PHE A 265 14.41 -25.27 -2.35
#